data_316a85604b8ff45affadb5f4894fa08d
#
_entry.id   316a85604b8ff45affadb5f4894fa08d
#
_cell.length_a   1.000
_cell.length_b   1.000
_cell.length_c   1.000
_cell.angle_alpha   90.00
_cell.angle_beta   90.00
_cell.angle_gamma   90.00
#
_symmetry.space_group_name_H-M   'P 1'
#
loop_
_entity.id
_entity.type
_entity.pdbx_description
1 polymer ?
#
loop_
_entity_poly.entity_id
_entity_poly.type
_entity_poly.pdbx_seq_one_letter_code
_entity_poly.pdbx_strand_id
1 'polypeptide(L)'
;MKELEKLKQELKKIGSEAAKVRELPVEKRAEFGRKINARKSEILAKIAEIEKKLVDADVEAIDVTAWSGVNEPMPDFYPTEMGSKHPLMTELDRVLEIYQLMGFDVMDSRQLDDEYHMFDSLNFAKEHPARDGYDTFRTEEGLIPPAHTSTMEHRALKKYKYKLERGEPIAVVIPGRVYRNEDVDATHEHTFYQCEGMFVSETCNLGNMLGVLREFFERYYGQKLEIRTQPGYFPFTEPSVELLIEKPKALGGKKGDWLEMLGCGMTHPNVLKMAGIDPTKYHGFAWGGGIERLVLLKYGLNDIRHFESGNINFLREFN
;
A
#
# COMPACT_ATOMS: atom_id res chain seq x y z
N MET A 1 30.42 -26.09 -1.82
CA MET A 1 30.64 -24.71 -2.32
C MET A 1 31.63 -24.68 -3.51
N LYS A 2 32.91 -25.06 -3.37
CA LYS A 2 33.89 -25.01 -4.49
C LYS A 2 33.49 -25.84 -5.74
N GLU A 3 32.81 -26.95 -5.57
CA GLU A 3 32.32 -27.80 -6.66
C GLU A 3 31.13 -27.19 -7.40
N LEU A 4 30.19 -26.60 -6.67
CA LEU A 4 29.04 -25.87 -7.21
C LEU A 4 29.50 -24.68 -8.07
N GLU A 5 30.50 -23.94 -7.59
CA GLU A 5 31.07 -22.82 -8.37
C GLU A 5 31.73 -23.28 -9.66
N LYS A 6 32.46 -24.42 -9.62
CA LYS A 6 33.06 -25.00 -10.83
C LYS A 6 32.00 -25.39 -11.86
N LEU A 7 30.91 -26.04 -11.43
CA LEU A 7 29.81 -26.43 -12.31
C LEU A 7 29.09 -25.21 -12.90
N LYS A 8 28.90 -24.16 -12.12
CA LYS A 8 28.33 -22.91 -12.60
C LYS A 8 29.22 -22.17 -13.60
N GLN A 9 30.55 -22.26 -13.44
CA GLN A 9 31.50 -21.75 -14.42
C GLN A 9 31.53 -22.59 -15.71
N GLU A 10 31.41 -23.91 -15.59
CA GLU A 10 31.34 -24.82 -16.75
C GLU A 10 30.04 -24.59 -17.55
N LEU A 11 28.92 -24.34 -16.87
CA LEU A 11 27.65 -24.00 -17.50
C LEU A 11 27.76 -22.71 -18.33
N LYS A 12 28.48 -21.70 -17.83
CA LYS A 12 28.76 -20.45 -18.57
C LYS A 12 29.61 -20.72 -19.82
N LYS A 13 30.62 -21.61 -19.75
CA LYS A 13 31.42 -21.97 -20.92
C LYS A 13 30.61 -22.68 -21.99
N ILE A 14 29.70 -23.58 -21.59
CA ILE A 14 28.78 -24.25 -22.53
C ILE A 14 27.86 -23.23 -23.21
N GLY A 15 27.42 -22.21 -22.51
CA GLY A 15 26.62 -21.11 -23.10
C GLY A 15 27.38 -20.36 -24.21
N SER A 16 28.68 -20.10 -24.00
CA SER A 16 29.53 -19.48 -25.02
C SER A 16 29.89 -20.43 -26.18
N GLU A 17 30.03 -21.73 -25.93
CA GLU A 17 30.21 -22.76 -26.98
C GLU A 17 28.94 -22.90 -27.83
N ALA A 18 27.74 -22.84 -27.21
CA ALA A 18 26.46 -22.90 -27.92
C ALA A 18 26.28 -21.75 -28.92
N ALA A 19 26.83 -20.57 -28.64
CA ALA A 19 26.77 -19.44 -29.55
C ALA A 19 27.53 -19.70 -30.88
N LYS A 20 28.54 -20.56 -30.85
CA LYS A 20 29.34 -20.93 -32.04
C LYS A 20 28.63 -21.88 -33.01
N VAL A 21 27.45 -22.40 -32.64
CA VAL A 21 26.62 -23.25 -33.55
C VAL A 21 26.34 -22.54 -34.87
N ARG A 22 26.21 -21.21 -34.84
CA ARG A 22 25.92 -20.41 -36.05
C ARG A 22 27.08 -20.41 -37.07
N GLU A 23 28.29 -20.68 -36.62
CA GLU A 23 29.51 -20.71 -37.45
C GLU A 23 29.74 -22.09 -38.13
N LEU A 24 28.97 -23.13 -37.72
CA LEU A 24 29.10 -24.46 -38.25
C LEU A 24 28.26 -24.67 -39.54
N PRO A 25 28.73 -25.58 -40.45
CA PRO A 25 27.92 -26.02 -41.58
C PRO A 25 26.55 -26.58 -41.14
N VAL A 26 25.49 -26.29 -41.94
CA VAL A 26 24.11 -26.63 -41.61
C VAL A 26 23.90 -28.09 -41.20
N GLU A 27 24.58 -29.01 -41.87
CA GLU A 27 24.52 -30.47 -41.64
C GLU A 27 25.01 -30.89 -40.24
N LYS A 28 25.95 -30.13 -39.63
CA LYS A 28 26.55 -30.43 -38.33
C LYS A 28 25.89 -29.73 -37.16
N ARG A 29 25.02 -28.73 -37.42
CA ARG A 29 24.38 -27.94 -36.37
C ARG A 29 23.46 -28.74 -35.47
N ALA A 30 22.69 -29.68 -36.04
CA ALA A 30 21.77 -30.51 -35.28
C ALA A 30 22.45 -31.50 -34.34
N GLU A 31 23.56 -32.08 -34.77
CA GLU A 31 24.36 -33.01 -33.93
C GLU A 31 25.08 -32.27 -32.81
N PHE A 32 25.70 -31.16 -33.17
CA PHE A 32 26.35 -30.29 -32.19
C PHE A 32 25.38 -29.72 -31.14
N GLY A 33 24.22 -29.26 -31.56
CA GLY A 33 23.17 -28.80 -30.66
C GLY A 33 22.69 -29.87 -29.68
N ARG A 34 22.51 -31.11 -30.16
CA ARG A 34 22.16 -32.24 -29.27
C ARG A 34 23.26 -32.54 -28.23
N LYS A 35 24.54 -32.53 -28.62
CA LYS A 35 25.66 -32.74 -27.71
C LYS A 35 25.78 -31.64 -26.63
N ILE A 36 25.63 -30.39 -27.03
CA ILE A 36 25.61 -29.21 -26.12
C ILE A 36 24.43 -29.29 -25.13
N ASN A 37 23.24 -29.60 -25.62
CA ASN A 37 22.07 -29.71 -24.76
C ASN A 37 22.14 -30.87 -23.78
N ALA A 38 22.64 -32.05 -24.21
CA ALA A 38 22.85 -33.18 -23.33
C ALA A 38 23.85 -32.85 -22.21
N ARG A 39 24.99 -32.22 -22.54
CA ARG A 39 25.99 -31.79 -21.55
C ARG A 39 25.44 -30.71 -20.59
N LYS A 40 24.64 -29.77 -21.11
CA LYS A 40 23.96 -28.75 -20.30
C LYS A 40 22.99 -29.38 -19.31
N SER A 41 22.16 -30.34 -19.75
CA SER A 41 21.23 -31.05 -18.89
C SER A 41 21.90 -31.84 -17.78
N GLU A 42 23.02 -32.50 -18.10
CA GLU A 42 23.81 -33.26 -17.12
C GLU A 42 24.40 -32.35 -16.03
N ILE A 43 24.92 -31.20 -16.40
CA ILE A 43 25.46 -30.22 -15.44
C ILE A 43 24.37 -29.61 -14.58
N LEU A 44 23.23 -29.27 -15.17
CA LEU A 44 22.07 -28.77 -14.42
C LEU A 44 21.56 -29.80 -13.41
N ALA A 45 21.50 -31.08 -13.77
CA ALA A 45 21.11 -32.14 -12.85
C ALA A 45 22.10 -32.27 -11.66
N LYS A 46 23.39 -32.19 -11.93
CA LYS A 46 24.44 -32.20 -10.87
C LYS A 46 24.33 -30.98 -9.94
N ILE A 47 24.07 -29.78 -10.49
CA ILE A 47 23.87 -28.57 -9.72
C ILE A 47 22.66 -28.75 -8.81
N ALA A 48 21.52 -29.22 -9.35
CA ALA A 48 20.28 -29.42 -8.58
C ALA A 48 20.48 -30.47 -7.46
N GLU A 49 21.25 -31.53 -7.70
CA GLU A 49 21.57 -32.55 -6.69
C GLU A 49 22.42 -31.97 -5.55
N ILE A 50 23.42 -31.14 -5.87
CA ILE A 50 24.28 -30.51 -4.88
C ILE A 50 23.47 -29.44 -4.09
N GLU A 51 22.68 -28.63 -4.75
CA GLU A 51 21.83 -27.64 -4.09
C GLU A 51 20.81 -28.31 -3.18
N LYS A 52 20.19 -29.42 -3.60
CA LYS A 52 19.30 -30.22 -2.74
C LYS A 52 20.03 -30.77 -1.51
N LYS A 53 21.24 -31.33 -1.68
CA LYS A 53 22.05 -31.83 -0.55
C LYS A 53 22.48 -30.71 0.40
N LEU A 54 22.69 -29.50 -0.09
CA LEU A 54 23.01 -28.33 0.76
C LEU A 54 21.79 -27.87 1.55
N VAL A 55 20.61 -27.87 0.95
CA VAL A 55 19.35 -27.57 1.65
C VAL A 55 19.04 -28.64 2.70
N ASP A 56 19.19 -29.93 2.35
CA ASP A 56 18.93 -31.04 3.27
C ASP A 56 19.96 -31.13 4.43
N ALA A 57 21.17 -30.56 4.24
CA ALA A 57 22.23 -30.57 5.24
C ALA A 57 22.11 -29.42 6.28
N ASP A 58 21.38 -28.34 5.94
CA ASP A 58 21.18 -27.19 6.82
C ASP A 58 19.86 -27.27 7.64
N VAL A 59 19.06 -28.29 7.43
CA VAL A 59 17.82 -28.50 8.21
C VAL A 59 18.16 -29.48 9.35
N GLU A 60 18.53 -28.96 10.51
CA GLU A 60 18.36 -29.72 11.75
C GLU A 60 16.91 -30.17 11.84
N ALA A 61 16.71 -31.47 12.17
CA ALA A 61 15.37 -32.03 12.33
C ALA A 61 14.65 -31.29 13.47
N ILE A 62 13.80 -30.33 13.09
CA ILE A 62 12.97 -29.61 14.05
C ILE A 62 11.92 -30.60 14.58
N ASP A 63 11.92 -30.84 15.88
CA ASP A 63 10.85 -31.58 16.52
C ASP A 63 9.59 -30.69 16.54
N VAL A 64 8.68 -30.93 15.59
CA VAL A 64 7.42 -30.18 15.48
C VAL A 64 6.45 -30.46 16.63
N THR A 65 6.75 -31.45 17.48
CA THR A 65 5.95 -31.78 18.68
C THR A 65 6.51 -31.14 19.94
N ALA A 66 7.74 -30.65 19.90
CA ALA A 66 8.34 -29.95 21.02
C ALA A 66 7.77 -28.54 21.15
N TRP A 67 7.53 -28.14 22.38
CA TRP A 67 7.12 -26.78 22.67
C TRP A 67 8.24 -25.81 22.25
N SER A 68 7.85 -24.69 21.63
CA SER A 68 8.81 -23.66 21.20
C SER A 68 9.72 -23.25 22.38
N GLY A 69 11.02 -23.32 22.17
CA GLY A 69 12.03 -23.03 23.20
C GLY A 69 12.65 -24.26 23.87
N VAL A 70 12.20 -25.50 23.58
CA VAL A 70 12.83 -26.73 24.06
C VAL A 70 14.04 -27.10 23.20
N ASN A 71 13.99 -26.80 21.92
CA ASN A 71 15.04 -27.13 20.93
C ASN A 71 16.06 -26.02 20.69
N GLU A 72 15.80 -24.83 21.20
CA GLU A 72 16.69 -23.67 21.05
C GLU A 72 16.96 -22.99 22.40
N PRO A 73 18.16 -22.46 22.63
CA PRO A 73 18.37 -21.57 23.75
C PRO A 73 17.38 -20.41 23.60
N MET A 74 16.68 -20.08 24.70
CA MET A 74 15.78 -18.91 24.69
C MET A 74 16.57 -17.72 24.13
N PRO A 75 16.05 -17.05 23.10
CA PRO A 75 16.69 -15.84 22.60
C PRO A 75 16.78 -14.85 23.75
N ASP A 76 17.89 -14.14 23.86
CA ASP A 76 18.01 -13.01 24.76
C ASP A 76 16.87 -12.03 24.44
N PHE A 77 15.87 -11.97 25.31
CA PHE A 77 14.82 -10.97 25.16
C PHE A 77 15.47 -9.59 25.26
N TYR A 78 15.28 -8.79 24.22
CA TYR A 78 15.66 -7.39 24.32
C TYR A 78 14.91 -6.78 25.52
N PRO A 79 15.58 -5.96 26.35
CA PRO A 79 14.91 -5.17 27.36
C PRO A 79 13.72 -4.42 26.74
N THR A 80 12.62 -4.35 27.47
CA THR A 80 11.39 -3.66 27.00
C THR A 80 11.66 -2.22 26.56
N GLU A 81 12.70 -1.59 27.13
CA GLU A 81 13.15 -0.25 26.77
C GLU A 81 13.78 -0.16 25.37
N MET A 82 14.15 -1.30 24.78
CA MET A 82 14.71 -1.37 23.42
C MET A 82 13.65 -1.67 22.34
N GLY A 83 12.41 -1.88 22.74
CA GLY A 83 11.29 -2.02 21.82
C GLY A 83 10.85 -0.66 21.28
N SER A 84 10.52 -0.58 19.98
CA SER A 84 9.91 0.59 19.38
C SER A 84 8.65 0.25 18.60
N LYS A 85 7.74 1.21 18.53
CA LYS A 85 6.58 1.12 17.67
C LYS A 85 7.03 1.29 16.22
N HIS A 86 6.41 0.54 15.30
CA HIS A 86 6.66 0.70 13.87
C HIS A 86 6.40 2.15 13.43
N PRO A 87 7.29 2.79 12.64
CA PRO A 87 7.17 4.20 12.27
C PRO A 87 5.83 4.56 11.62
N LEU A 88 5.28 3.69 10.76
CA LEU A 88 3.94 3.90 10.20
C LEU A 88 2.86 3.96 11.28
N MET A 89 2.93 3.10 12.29
CA MET A 89 1.93 3.09 13.36
C MET A 89 2.05 4.32 14.27
N THR A 90 3.28 4.77 14.52
CA THR A 90 3.52 6.02 15.26
C THR A 90 2.93 7.21 14.52
N GLU A 91 3.14 7.28 13.22
CA GLU A 91 2.62 8.39 12.42
C GLU A 91 1.11 8.27 12.17
N LEU A 92 0.59 7.06 12.04
CA LEU A 92 -0.87 6.85 11.96
C LEU A 92 -1.57 7.35 13.23
N ASP A 93 -1.06 7.01 14.42
CA ASP A 93 -1.60 7.54 15.69
C ASP A 93 -1.59 9.07 15.70
N ARG A 94 -0.49 9.68 15.24
CA ARG A 94 -0.40 11.14 15.15
C ARG A 94 -1.43 11.73 14.19
N VAL A 95 -1.65 11.11 13.04
CA VAL A 95 -2.69 11.51 12.08
C VAL A 95 -4.06 11.46 12.74
N LEU A 96 -4.36 10.37 13.43
CA LEU A 96 -5.65 10.19 14.11
C LEU A 96 -5.84 11.18 15.25
N GLU A 97 -4.81 11.43 16.05
CA GLU A 97 -4.83 12.44 17.12
C GLU A 97 -5.14 13.84 16.57
N ILE A 98 -4.51 14.24 15.46
CA ILE A 98 -4.77 15.52 14.82
C ILE A 98 -6.25 15.62 14.40
N TYR A 99 -6.81 14.60 13.74
CA TYR A 99 -8.21 14.63 13.33
C TYR A 99 -9.17 14.59 14.51
N GLN A 100 -8.87 13.83 15.57
CA GLN A 100 -9.67 13.84 16.79
C GLN A 100 -9.69 15.24 17.46
N LEU A 101 -8.54 15.92 17.52
CA LEU A 101 -8.45 17.31 18.00
C LEU A 101 -9.19 18.31 17.10
N MET A 102 -9.41 17.96 15.82
CA MET A 102 -10.25 18.73 14.89
C MET A 102 -11.73 18.36 14.96
N GLY A 103 -12.12 17.43 15.84
CA GLY A 103 -13.51 17.03 16.09
C GLY A 103 -14.00 15.88 15.21
N PHE A 104 -13.11 15.10 14.59
CA PHE A 104 -13.48 13.90 13.83
C PHE A 104 -13.52 12.67 14.73
N ASP A 105 -14.57 11.86 14.55
CA ASP A 105 -14.63 10.50 15.12
C ASP A 105 -13.73 9.56 14.33
N VAL A 106 -13.14 8.58 14.99
CA VAL A 106 -12.37 7.51 14.33
C VAL A 106 -13.24 6.27 14.18
N MET A 107 -13.24 5.65 13.00
CA MET A 107 -13.97 4.43 12.72
C MET A 107 -13.02 3.43 12.05
N ASP A 108 -12.96 2.19 12.58
CA ASP A 108 -12.12 1.14 12.02
C ASP A 108 -12.57 0.72 10.62
N SER A 109 -11.61 0.42 9.76
CA SER A 109 -11.82 -0.15 8.45
C SER A 109 -11.94 -1.68 8.49
N ARG A 110 -12.34 -2.28 7.37
CA ARG A 110 -12.40 -3.73 7.16
C ARG A 110 -11.26 -4.16 6.25
N GLN A 111 -10.79 -5.41 6.42
CA GLN A 111 -9.75 -5.99 5.56
C GLN A 111 -10.31 -6.87 4.43
N LEU A 112 -11.59 -7.21 4.51
CA LEU A 112 -12.36 -7.86 3.45
C LEU A 112 -13.72 -7.20 3.35
N ASP A 113 -14.15 -6.94 2.13
CA ASP A 113 -15.41 -6.29 1.85
C ASP A 113 -16.15 -6.94 0.67
N ASP A 114 -17.39 -6.53 0.45
CA ASP A 114 -18.22 -6.97 -0.66
C ASP A 114 -18.18 -5.98 -1.84
N GLU A 115 -18.67 -6.41 -2.98
CA GLU A 115 -18.70 -5.61 -4.20
C GLU A 115 -19.59 -4.35 -4.08
N TYR A 116 -20.66 -4.44 -3.30
CA TYR A 116 -21.54 -3.29 -3.06
C TYR A 116 -20.79 -2.15 -2.39
N HIS A 117 -20.07 -2.42 -1.30
CA HIS A 117 -19.34 -1.39 -0.57
C HIS A 117 -18.06 -0.94 -1.28
N MET A 118 -17.43 -1.85 -2.03
CA MET A 118 -16.24 -1.50 -2.79
C MET A 118 -16.57 -0.60 -3.99
N PHE A 119 -17.72 -0.79 -4.64
CA PHE A 119 -18.02 -0.13 -5.90
C PHE A 119 -19.40 0.53 -5.96
N ASP A 120 -20.48 -0.22 -5.72
CA ASP A 120 -21.84 0.27 -6.01
C ASP A 120 -22.21 1.46 -5.11
N SER A 121 -21.93 1.35 -3.80
CA SER A 121 -22.21 2.42 -2.84
C SER A 121 -21.35 3.67 -3.04
N LEU A 122 -20.31 3.57 -3.85
CA LEU A 122 -19.38 4.65 -4.23
C LEU A 122 -19.62 5.16 -5.65
N ASN A 123 -20.80 4.87 -6.21
CA ASN A 123 -21.21 5.39 -7.52
C ASN A 123 -20.33 4.91 -8.71
N PHE A 124 -19.60 3.81 -8.57
CA PHE A 124 -18.88 3.23 -9.69
C PHE A 124 -19.86 2.63 -10.73
N ALA A 125 -19.69 2.96 -11.99
CA ALA A 125 -20.42 2.32 -13.08
C ALA A 125 -20.10 0.80 -13.14
N LYS A 126 -21.03 0.02 -13.67
CA LYS A 126 -20.84 -1.45 -13.77
C LYS A 126 -19.66 -1.85 -14.65
N GLU A 127 -19.40 -1.05 -15.67
CA GLU A 127 -18.33 -1.24 -16.66
C GLU A 127 -17.05 -0.48 -16.31
N HIS A 128 -16.94 0.02 -15.07
CA HIS A 128 -15.76 0.79 -14.65
C HIS A 128 -14.51 -0.12 -14.58
N PRO A 129 -13.37 0.27 -15.19
CA PRO A 129 -12.16 -0.56 -15.24
C PRO A 129 -11.66 -1.05 -13.89
N ALA A 130 -11.77 -0.25 -12.83
CA ALA A 130 -11.37 -0.63 -11.47
C ALA A 130 -12.12 -1.87 -10.92
N ARG A 131 -13.23 -2.30 -11.55
CA ARG A 131 -13.93 -3.55 -11.20
C ARG A 131 -13.28 -4.79 -11.81
N ASP A 132 -12.36 -4.60 -12.74
CA ASP A 132 -11.66 -5.71 -13.37
C ASP A 132 -10.71 -6.38 -12.37
N GLY A 133 -10.58 -7.70 -12.45
CA GLY A 133 -9.69 -8.49 -11.61
C GLY A 133 -8.20 -8.20 -11.83
N TYR A 134 -7.87 -7.33 -12.79
CA TYR A 134 -6.50 -6.91 -13.05
C TYR A 134 -6.02 -5.89 -12.00
N ASP A 135 -6.90 -5.00 -11.54
CA ASP A 135 -6.54 -3.93 -10.59
C ASP A 135 -6.99 -4.22 -9.16
N THR A 136 -7.88 -5.20 -8.96
CA THR A 136 -8.51 -5.50 -7.68
C THR A 136 -8.35 -6.96 -7.29
N PHE A 137 -7.74 -7.22 -6.14
CA PHE A 137 -7.67 -8.57 -5.57
C PHE A 137 -9.05 -9.10 -5.21
N ARG A 138 -9.26 -10.41 -5.43
CA ARG A 138 -10.48 -11.11 -5.03
C ARG A 138 -10.13 -12.42 -4.35
N THR A 139 -10.86 -12.79 -3.31
CA THR A 139 -10.77 -14.12 -2.72
C THR A 139 -11.56 -15.15 -3.56
N GLU A 140 -11.36 -16.43 -3.29
CA GLU A 140 -12.11 -17.51 -3.96
C GLU A 140 -13.62 -17.41 -3.68
N GLU A 141 -14.01 -16.87 -2.51
CA GLU A 141 -15.40 -16.64 -2.12
C GLU A 141 -16.00 -15.36 -2.73
N GLY A 142 -15.21 -14.60 -3.49
CA GLY A 142 -15.65 -13.37 -4.15
C GLY A 142 -15.61 -12.11 -3.27
N LEU A 143 -15.00 -12.19 -2.07
CA LEU A 143 -14.74 -11.01 -1.26
C LEU A 143 -13.56 -10.24 -1.80
N ILE A 144 -13.47 -8.96 -1.46
CA ILE A 144 -12.49 -8.03 -2.00
C ILE A 144 -11.67 -7.45 -0.84
N PRO A 145 -10.33 -7.67 -0.81
CA PRO A 145 -9.42 -6.85 -0.02
C PRO A 145 -9.50 -5.39 -0.50
N PRO A 146 -9.88 -4.42 0.34
CA PRO A 146 -10.18 -3.07 -0.11
C PRO A 146 -8.97 -2.39 -0.78
N ALA A 147 -9.16 -1.78 -1.95
CA ALA A 147 -8.14 -0.96 -2.61
C ALA A 147 -8.09 0.49 -2.05
N HIS A 148 -9.08 0.86 -1.23
CA HIS A 148 -9.19 2.13 -0.53
C HIS A 148 -10.12 2.00 0.67
N THR A 149 -9.97 2.88 1.66
CA THR A 149 -10.80 2.87 2.87
C THR A 149 -12.20 3.47 2.66
N SER A 150 -12.49 4.04 1.48
CA SER A 150 -13.82 4.56 1.08
C SER A 150 -14.92 3.49 1.12
N THR A 151 -14.58 2.20 1.11
CA THR A 151 -15.54 1.10 1.31
C THR A 151 -16.36 1.26 2.59
N MET A 152 -15.82 1.99 3.55
CA MET A 152 -16.48 2.27 4.83
C MET A 152 -17.40 3.50 4.81
N GLU A 153 -17.33 4.34 3.75
CA GLU A 153 -18.06 5.60 3.66
C GLU A 153 -19.57 5.41 3.82
N HIS A 154 -20.14 4.46 3.07
CA HIS A 154 -21.57 4.15 3.16
C HIS A 154 -21.98 3.69 4.58
N ARG A 155 -21.15 2.87 5.24
CA ARG A 155 -21.41 2.42 6.61
C ARG A 155 -21.31 3.56 7.61
N ALA A 156 -20.34 4.45 7.45
CA ALA A 156 -20.17 5.63 8.28
C ALA A 156 -21.37 6.58 8.13
N LEU A 157 -21.78 6.87 6.90
CA LEU A 157 -22.95 7.69 6.63
C LEU A 157 -24.22 7.12 7.29
N LYS A 158 -24.47 5.82 7.16
CA LYS A 158 -25.61 5.16 7.82
C LYS A 158 -25.51 5.19 9.35
N LYS A 159 -24.33 4.88 9.88
CA LYS A 159 -24.10 4.83 11.34
C LYS A 159 -24.33 6.20 12.00
N TYR A 160 -23.86 7.26 11.37
CA TYR A 160 -23.86 8.60 11.95
C TYR A 160 -24.99 9.50 11.43
N LYS A 161 -25.90 9.00 10.57
CA LYS A 161 -27.03 9.75 10.03
C LYS A 161 -27.84 10.49 11.10
N TYR A 162 -28.01 9.86 12.28
CA TYR A 162 -28.73 10.45 13.39
C TYR A 162 -28.18 11.82 13.87
N LYS A 163 -26.86 12.08 13.64
CA LYS A 163 -26.23 13.37 13.96
C LYS A 163 -26.85 14.47 13.11
N LEU A 164 -27.03 14.23 11.80
CA LEU A 164 -27.67 15.21 10.89
C LEU A 164 -29.08 15.53 11.30
N GLU A 165 -29.84 14.56 11.79
CA GLU A 165 -31.22 14.75 12.30
C GLU A 165 -31.27 15.63 13.56
N ARG A 166 -30.14 15.73 14.28
CA ARG A 166 -29.96 16.60 15.45
C ARG A 166 -29.31 17.95 15.10
N GLY A 167 -29.05 18.21 13.82
CA GLY A 167 -28.36 19.42 13.38
C GLY A 167 -26.83 19.38 13.62
N GLU A 168 -26.28 18.21 13.92
CA GLU A 168 -24.83 17.99 14.11
C GLU A 168 -24.21 17.48 12.83
N PRO A 169 -22.96 17.85 12.49
CA PRO A 169 -22.28 17.30 11.32
C PRO A 169 -21.86 15.84 11.52
N ILE A 170 -21.73 15.11 10.42
CA ILE A 170 -20.95 13.89 10.39
C ILE A 170 -19.50 14.29 10.10
N ALA A 171 -18.58 13.94 10.97
CA ALA A 171 -17.14 14.14 10.80
C ALA A 171 -16.44 12.86 11.24
N VAL A 172 -15.89 12.11 10.30
CA VAL A 172 -15.33 10.77 10.54
C VAL A 172 -14.03 10.60 9.76
N VAL A 173 -13.03 9.97 10.37
CA VAL A 173 -11.84 9.47 9.69
C VAL A 173 -11.74 7.95 9.82
N ILE A 174 -11.25 7.30 8.79
CA ILE A 174 -11.26 5.86 8.64
C ILE A 174 -9.85 5.41 8.24
N PRO A 175 -9.00 5.03 9.20
CA PRO A 175 -7.72 4.41 8.91
C PRO A 175 -7.91 2.95 8.50
N GLY A 176 -7.09 2.45 7.59
CA GLY A 176 -7.12 1.05 7.24
C GLY A 176 -6.00 0.62 6.32
N ARG A 177 -5.72 -0.67 6.34
CA ARG A 177 -4.84 -1.30 5.38
C ARG A 177 -5.61 -1.51 4.07
N VAL A 178 -4.96 -1.20 2.96
CA VAL A 178 -5.52 -1.31 1.62
C VAL A 178 -4.61 -2.11 0.72
N TYR A 179 -5.18 -2.68 -0.35
CA TYR A 179 -4.52 -3.68 -1.19
C TYR A 179 -4.75 -3.34 -2.66
N ARG A 180 -3.67 -3.20 -3.42
CA ARG A 180 -3.73 -2.92 -4.86
C ARG A 180 -2.85 -3.90 -5.62
N ASN A 181 -3.34 -4.38 -6.76
CA ASN A 181 -2.58 -5.26 -7.64
C ASN A 181 -1.74 -4.42 -8.60
N GLU A 182 -0.70 -3.80 -8.05
CA GLU A 182 0.24 -2.93 -8.77
C GLU A 182 1.64 -3.54 -8.76
N ASP A 183 2.50 -3.17 -9.70
CA ASP A 183 3.91 -3.54 -9.67
C ASP A 183 4.62 -2.82 -8.51
N VAL A 184 5.40 -3.57 -7.73
CA VAL A 184 6.13 -3.04 -6.58
C VAL A 184 7.37 -2.27 -7.05
N ASP A 185 7.45 -0.99 -6.65
CA ASP A 185 8.62 -0.13 -6.89
C ASP A 185 8.96 0.73 -5.65
N ALA A 186 9.79 1.75 -5.79
CA ALA A 186 10.16 2.64 -4.68
C ALA A 186 8.99 3.50 -4.16
N THR A 187 7.89 3.61 -4.91
CA THR A 187 6.75 4.49 -4.64
C THR A 187 5.42 3.76 -4.53
N HIS A 188 5.37 2.48 -4.95
CA HIS A 188 4.18 1.64 -4.97
C HIS A 188 4.44 0.31 -4.25
N GLU A 189 3.45 -0.13 -3.48
CA GLU A 189 3.45 -1.40 -2.77
C GLU A 189 2.06 -2.03 -2.89
N HIS A 190 1.99 -3.36 -2.89
CA HIS A 190 0.71 -4.10 -2.91
C HIS A 190 -0.18 -3.78 -1.71
N THR A 191 0.44 -3.44 -0.61
CA THR A 191 -0.22 -3.21 0.67
C THR A 191 0.31 -1.94 1.30
N PHE A 192 -0.59 -1.06 1.70
CA PHE A 192 -0.23 0.18 2.38
C PHE A 192 -1.36 0.64 3.30
N TYR A 193 -1.10 1.66 4.12
CA TYR A 193 -2.13 2.26 4.97
C TYR A 193 -2.69 3.51 4.34
N GLN A 194 -4.01 3.61 4.33
CA GLN A 194 -4.73 4.80 3.94
C GLN A 194 -5.53 5.33 5.13
N CYS A 195 -5.60 6.64 5.25
CA CYS A 195 -6.59 7.30 6.09
C CYS A 195 -7.50 8.12 5.19
N GLU A 196 -8.77 7.76 5.21
CA GLU A 196 -9.83 8.53 4.57
C GLU A 196 -10.57 9.35 5.60
N GLY A 197 -11.08 10.49 5.16
CA GLY A 197 -11.94 11.31 5.98
C GLY A 197 -13.15 11.79 5.21
N MET A 198 -14.25 11.99 5.92
CA MET A 198 -15.48 12.54 5.39
C MET A 198 -16.10 13.54 6.36
N PHE A 199 -16.76 14.53 5.79
CA PHE A 199 -17.55 15.51 6.52
C PHE A 199 -18.86 15.77 5.79
N VAL A 200 -19.99 15.76 6.52
CA VAL A 200 -21.32 16.04 5.95
C VAL A 200 -22.08 17.00 6.85
N SER A 201 -22.65 18.05 6.28
CA SER A 201 -23.50 19.01 6.97
C SER A 201 -24.46 19.71 6.00
N GLU A 202 -25.33 20.57 6.50
CA GLU A 202 -26.22 21.40 5.66
C GLU A 202 -25.46 22.48 4.88
N THR A 203 -24.33 22.94 5.35
CA THR A 203 -23.68 24.16 4.85
C THR A 203 -22.24 23.96 4.34
N CYS A 204 -21.71 22.74 4.35
CA CYS A 204 -20.32 22.52 3.92
C CYS A 204 -20.13 22.73 2.42
N ASN A 205 -18.92 23.14 2.04
CA ASN A 205 -18.54 23.43 0.67
C ASN A 205 -17.05 23.12 0.42
N LEU A 206 -16.61 23.28 -0.81
CA LEU A 206 -15.22 23.04 -1.22
C LEU A 206 -14.20 23.85 -0.40
N GLY A 207 -14.52 25.10 -0.04
CA GLY A 207 -13.65 25.93 0.80
C GLY A 207 -13.45 25.36 2.20
N ASN A 208 -14.51 24.77 2.80
CA ASN A 208 -14.41 24.07 4.07
C ASN A 208 -13.46 22.86 3.98
N MET A 209 -13.59 22.06 2.91
CA MET A 209 -12.67 20.93 2.64
C MET A 209 -11.21 21.39 2.59
N LEU A 210 -10.93 22.42 1.80
CA LEU A 210 -9.57 22.95 1.67
C LEU A 210 -9.06 23.51 3.00
N GLY A 211 -9.93 24.12 3.82
CA GLY A 211 -9.60 24.59 5.16
C GLY A 211 -9.20 23.44 6.09
N VAL A 212 -9.99 22.36 6.13
CA VAL A 212 -9.71 21.16 6.93
C VAL A 212 -8.38 20.51 6.52
N LEU A 213 -8.18 20.34 5.22
CA LEU A 213 -6.95 19.70 4.71
C LEU A 213 -5.71 20.54 4.95
N ARG A 214 -5.79 21.88 4.78
CA ARG A 214 -4.69 22.78 5.12
C ARG A 214 -4.33 22.69 6.59
N GLU A 215 -5.32 22.79 7.48
CA GLU A 215 -5.11 22.69 8.93
C GLU A 215 -4.48 21.37 9.32
N PHE A 216 -4.93 20.26 8.73
CA PHE A 216 -4.35 18.93 8.94
C PHE A 216 -2.85 18.91 8.58
N PHE A 217 -2.49 19.34 7.37
CA PHE A 217 -1.11 19.29 6.90
C PHE A 217 -0.20 20.27 7.69
N GLU A 218 -0.70 21.45 8.04
CA GLU A 218 0.05 22.41 8.85
C GLU A 218 0.34 21.87 10.26
N ARG A 219 -0.62 21.18 10.88
CA ARG A 219 -0.43 20.49 12.17
C ARG A 219 0.52 19.31 12.07
N TYR A 220 0.38 18.51 11.01
CA TYR A 220 1.20 17.33 10.81
C TYR A 220 2.67 17.65 10.58
N TYR A 221 2.97 18.63 9.74
CA TYR A 221 4.33 19.08 9.45
C TYR A 221 4.84 20.20 10.38
N GLY A 222 4.02 20.74 11.24
CA GLY A 222 4.38 21.78 12.22
C GLY A 222 4.74 23.13 11.62
N GLN A 223 4.26 23.44 10.42
CA GLN A 223 4.55 24.70 9.71
C GLN A 223 3.44 25.07 8.74
N LYS A 224 3.37 26.37 8.41
CA LYS A 224 2.45 26.84 7.35
C LYS A 224 2.85 26.27 5.99
N LEU A 225 1.86 25.87 5.23
CA LEU A 225 2.02 25.23 3.92
C LEU A 225 1.17 25.94 2.87
N GLU A 226 1.74 26.10 1.68
CA GLU A 226 0.97 26.44 0.50
C GLU A 226 0.32 25.15 -0.06
N ILE A 227 -0.95 25.23 -0.35
CA ILE A 227 -1.71 24.14 -0.97
C ILE A 227 -2.21 24.56 -2.35
N ARG A 228 -2.30 23.60 -3.25
CA ARG A 228 -2.84 23.76 -4.59
C ARG A 228 -3.72 22.56 -4.93
N THR A 229 -4.74 22.77 -5.72
CA THR A 229 -5.55 21.69 -6.28
C THR A 229 -5.36 21.60 -7.78
N GLN A 230 -5.48 20.40 -8.31
CA GLN A 230 -5.63 20.15 -9.75
C GLN A 230 -6.85 19.28 -9.99
N PRO A 231 -7.47 19.33 -11.17
CA PRO A 231 -8.61 18.49 -11.49
C PRO A 231 -8.26 17.02 -11.37
N GLY A 232 -9.11 16.24 -10.72
CA GLY A 232 -9.06 14.79 -10.64
C GLY A 232 -10.42 14.21 -11.02
N TYR A 233 -10.52 12.89 -11.08
CA TYR A 233 -11.78 12.18 -11.28
C TYR A 233 -11.89 11.00 -10.34
N PHE A 234 -12.93 11.02 -9.51
CA PHE A 234 -13.33 9.88 -8.67
C PHE A 234 -14.84 9.70 -8.77
N PRO A 235 -15.37 8.49 -8.98
CA PRO A 235 -16.81 8.26 -9.17
C PRO A 235 -17.69 8.75 -8.02
N PHE A 236 -17.14 8.80 -6.81
CA PHE A 236 -17.84 9.12 -5.56
C PHE A 236 -17.72 10.59 -5.14
N THR A 237 -17.04 11.43 -5.93
CA THR A 237 -16.93 12.88 -5.68
C THR A 237 -17.21 13.71 -6.92
N GLU A 238 -17.83 14.92 -6.74
CA GLU A 238 -18.09 15.90 -7.80
C GLU A 238 -18.25 17.32 -7.19
N PRO A 239 -17.33 18.27 -7.46
CA PRO A 239 -16.08 18.10 -8.20
C PRO A 239 -15.05 17.26 -7.45
N SER A 240 -14.21 16.56 -8.22
CA SER A 240 -13.05 15.82 -7.74
C SER A 240 -11.78 16.61 -8.01
N VAL A 241 -10.87 16.62 -7.06
CA VAL A 241 -9.58 17.28 -7.17
C VAL A 241 -8.49 16.46 -6.48
N GLU A 242 -7.27 16.61 -6.94
CA GLU A 242 -6.09 16.17 -6.24
C GLU A 242 -5.47 17.34 -5.49
N LEU A 243 -5.11 17.14 -4.24
CA LEU A 243 -4.49 18.16 -3.41
C LEU A 243 -2.99 18.00 -3.40
N LEU A 244 -2.30 19.09 -3.71
CA LEU A 244 -0.85 19.19 -3.68
C LEU A 244 -0.43 20.15 -2.59
N ILE A 245 0.70 19.84 -1.95
CA ILE A 245 1.40 20.76 -1.03
C ILE A 245 2.72 21.20 -1.65
N GLU A 246 3.16 22.42 -1.39
CA GLU A 246 4.52 22.83 -1.67
C GLU A 246 5.45 22.09 -0.68
N LYS A 247 6.43 21.36 -1.21
CA LYS A 247 7.35 20.57 -0.38
C LYS A 247 8.05 21.47 0.65
N PRO A 248 7.93 21.15 1.96
CA PRO A 248 8.53 21.97 3.00
C PRO A 248 10.03 22.15 2.83
N LYS A 249 10.52 23.38 3.02
CA LYS A 249 11.97 23.67 2.95
C LYS A 249 12.80 22.85 3.94
N ALA A 250 12.26 22.63 5.13
CA ALA A 250 12.88 21.77 6.16
C ALA A 250 13.10 20.33 5.69
N LEU A 251 12.33 19.89 4.69
CA LEU A 251 12.41 18.56 4.06
C LEU A 251 13.09 18.60 2.68
N GLY A 252 13.93 19.61 2.44
CA GLY A 252 14.69 19.76 1.21
C GLY A 252 13.91 20.29 0.02
N GLY A 253 12.70 20.82 0.23
CA GLY A 253 11.87 21.40 -0.83
C GLY A 253 12.42 22.73 -1.34
N LYS A 254 12.23 22.99 -2.64
CA LYS A 254 12.48 24.28 -3.29
C LYS A 254 11.14 24.93 -3.63
N LYS A 255 11.16 26.24 -3.82
CA LYS A 255 9.96 26.99 -4.27
C LYS A 255 9.46 26.41 -5.60
N GLY A 256 8.21 26.02 -5.63
CA GLY A 256 7.58 25.41 -6.79
C GLY A 256 7.67 23.88 -6.87
N ASP A 257 8.27 23.21 -5.89
CA ASP A 257 8.26 21.75 -5.76
C ASP A 257 6.92 21.31 -5.18
N TRP A 258 5.98 20.97 -6.05
CA TRP A 258 4.66 20.51 -5.66
C TRP A 258 4.61 19.00 -5.56
N LEU A 259 4.01 18.49 -4.48
CA LEU A 259 3.80 17.07 -4.23
C LEU A 259 2.29 16.81 -4.11
N GLU A 260 1.80 15.88 -4.90
CA GLU A 260 0.47 15.32 -4.75
C GLU A 260 0.40 14.49 -3.48
N MET A 261 -0.54 14.81 -2.61
CA MET A 261 -0.68 14.17 -1.31
C MET A 261 -1.89 13.25 -1.23
N LEU A 262 -3.02 13.66 -1.80
CA LEU A 262 -4.27 12.92 -1.68
C LEU A 262 -5.30 13.35 -2.73
N GLY A 263 -6.22 12.42 -3.02
CA GLY A 263 -7.46 12.72 -3.73
C GLY A 263 -8.54 13.22 -2.79
N CYS A 264 -9.32 14.21 -3.22
CA CYS A 264 -10.44 14.74 -2.44
C CYS A 264 -11.53 15.33 -3.34
N GLY A 265 -12.68 15.63 -2.76
CA GLY A 265 -13.78 16.26 -3.51
C GLY A 265 -15.05 16.38 -2.70
N MET A 266 -16.05 17.04 -3.30
CA MET A 266 -17.39 17.07 -2.72
C MET A 266 -18.06 15.71 -2.94
N THR A 267 -18.66 15.15 -1.91
CA THR A 267 -19.33 13.84 -2.00
C THR A 267 -20.41 13.86 -3.06
N HIS A 268 -20.37 12.90 -3.99
CA HIS A 268 -21.36 12.82 -5.06
C HIS A 268 -22.78 12.62 -4.50
N PRO A 269 -23.81 13.32 -5.02
CA PRO A 269 -25.18 13.21 -4.52
C PRO A 269 -25.73 11.78 -4.45
N ASN A 270 -25.34 10.92 -5.38
CA ASN A 270 -25.75 9.51 -5.39
C ASN A 270 -25.25 8.74 -4.16
N VAL A 271 -24.03 9.02 -3.69
CA VAL A 271 -23.45 8.39 -2.49
C VAL A 271 -24.30 8.73 -1.26
N LEU A 272 -24.67 10.01 -1.08
CA LEU A 272 -25.55 10.43 -0.01
C LEU A 272 -26.93 9.77 -0.11
N LYS A 273 -27.52 9.73 -1.32
CA LYS A 273 -28.81 9.05 -1.57
C LYS A 273 -28.78 7.58 -1.20
N MET A 274 -27.73 6.84 -1.60
CA MET A 274 -27.60 5.43 -1.29
C MET A 274 -27.51 5.17 0.22
N ALA A 275 -26.95 6.11 0.97
CA ALA A 275 -26.93 6.06 2.44
C ALA A 275 -28.28 6.55 3.07
N GLY A 276 -29.24 6.97 2.27
CA GLY A 276 -30.53 7.48 2.73
C GLY A 276 -30.47 8.92 3.29
N ILE A 277 -29.47 9.69 2.85
CA ILE A 277 -29.31 11.12 3.19
C ILE A 277 -29.80 11.96 2.00
N ASP A 278 -30.60 12.98 2.28
CA ASP A 278 -31.13 13.88 1.26
C ASP A 278 -30.04 14.84 0.76
N PRO A 279 -29.60 14.72 -0.50
CA PRO A 279 -28.52 15.55 -1.05
C PRO A 279 -28.98 16.96 -1.43
N THR A 280 -30.31 17.26 -1.36
CA THR A 280 -30.80 18.62 -1.54
C THR A 280 -30.66 19.43 -0.26
N LYS A 281 -30.59 18.77 0.90
CA LYS A 281 -30.43 19.36 2.21
C LYS A 281 -29.04 19.30 2.76
N TYR A 282 -28.35 18.18 2.51
CA TYR A 282 -27.01 17.89 3.07
C TYR A 282 -25.97 17.79 1.97
N HIS A 283 -24.82 18.35 2.24
CA HIS A 283 -23.64 18.29 1.38
C HIS A 283 -22.49 17.63 2.13
N GLY A 284 -21.59 16.99 1.42
CA GLY A 284 -20.42 16.34 2.01
C GLY A 284 -19.17 16.65 1.23
N PHE A 285 -18.04 16.40 1.85
CA PHE A 285 -16.74 16.27 1.18
C PHE A 285 -15.97 15.10 1.80
N ALA A 286 -15.11 14.49 0.98
CA ALA A 286 -14.27 13.38 1.38
C ALA A 286 -12.86 13.54 0.82
N TRP A 287 -11.92 12.87 1.46
CA TRP A 287 -10.51 12.80 1.03
C TRP A 287 -9.90 11.48 1.45
N GLY A 288 -8.91 10.99 0.70
CA GLY A 288 -8.17 9.77 1.03
C GLY A 288 -6.71 9.88 0.64
N GLY A 289 -5.82 9.58 1.57
CA GLY A 289 -4.37 9.64 1.35
C GLY A 289 -3.62 8.50 2.01
N GLY A 290 -2.53 8.04 1.35
CA GLY A 290 -1.62 7.03 1.88
C GLY A 290 -0.77 7.58 3.02
N ILE A 291 -0.70 6.84 4.13
CA ILE A 291 0.10 7.23 5.30
C ILE A 291 1.59 7.15 4.97
N GLU A 292 2.02 6.14 4.22
CA GLU A 292 3.41 5.96 3.81
C GLU A 292 3.96 7.19 3.11
N ARG A 293 3.16 7.83 2.24
CA ARG A 293 3.58 9.06 1.55
C ARG A 293 3.84 10.22 2.51
N LEU A 294 3.01 10.35 3.55
CA LEU A 294 3.23 11.34 4.62
C LEU A 294 4.55 11.08 5.36
N VAL A 295 4.79 9.80 5.69
CA VAL A 295 5.97 9.35 6.44
C VAL A 295 7.25 9.47 5.61
N LEU A 296 7.22 9.04 4.34
CA LEU A 296 8.34 9.20 3.41
C LEU A 296 8.77 10.66 3.32
N LEU A 297 7.80 11.56 3.13
CA LEU A 297 8.10 12.99 3.04
C LEU A 297 8.64 13.53 4.35
N LYS A 298 8.05 13.18 5.49
CA LYS A 298 8.43 13.70 6.81
C LYS A 298 9.86 13.31 7.21
N TYR A 299 10.25 12.07 6.94
CA TYR A 299 11.56 11.53 7.30
C TYR A 299 12.58 11.57 6.17
N GLY A 300 12.21 12.08 4.98
CA GLY A 300 13.10 12.15 3.82
C GLY A 300 13.48 10.80 3.24
N LEU A 301 12.60 9.81 3.37
CA LEU A 301 12.78 8.48 2.83
C LEU A 301 12.40 8.44 1.35
N ASN A 302 13.06 7.58 0.57
CA ASN A 302 12.89 7.52 -0.88
C ASN A 302 12.32 6.17 -1.37
N ASP A 303 12.04 5.23 -0.45
CA ASP A 303 11.61 3.89 -0.82
C ASP A 303 10.58 3.36 0.18
N ILE A 304 9.35 3.15 -0.30
CA ILE A 304 8.21 2.66 0.49
C ILE A 304 8.43 1.23 1.01
N ARG A 305 9.19 0.40 0.28
CA ARG A 305 9.43 -1.01 0.60
C ARG A 305 10.14 -1.23 1.93
N HIS A 306 10.81 -0.20 2.45
CA HIS A 306 11.43 -0.26 3.78
C HIS A 306 10.42 -0.52 4.90
N PHE A 307 9.17 -0.07 4.75
CA PHE A 307 8.14 -0.25 5.78
C PHE A 307 7.64 -1.69 5.89
N GLU A 308 7.66 -2.47 4.80
CA GLU A 308 7.20 -3.87 4.78
C GLU A 308 8.37 -4.86 4.81
N SER A 309 9.63 -4.39 4.76
CA SER A 309 10.80 -5.26 4.63
C SER A 309 11.15 -6.05 5.91
N GLY A 310 10.61 -5.70 7.07
CA GLY A 310 11.00 -6.29 8.35
C GLY A 310 12.46 -6.02 8.75
N ASN A 311 13.13 -5.05 8.12
CA ASN A 311 14.52 -4.69 8.41
C ASN A 311 14.64 -4.02 9.78
N ILE A 312 15.08 -4.79 10.77
CA ILE A 312 15.20 -4.32 12.17
C ILE A 312 16.16 -3.13 12.29
N ASN A 313 17.23 -3.07 11.50
CA ASN A 313 18.16 -1.95 11.55
C ASN A 313 17.49 -0.65 11.09
N PHE A 314 16.70 -0.71 10.02
CA PHE A 314 15.88 0.42 9.59
C PHE A 314 14.88 0.83 10.66
N LEU A 315 14.15 -0.11 11.25
CA LEU A 315 13.13 0.18 12.26
C LEU A 315 13.73 0.82 13.53
N ARG A 316 14.97 0.49 13.87
CA ARG A 316 15.68 1.07 15.03
C ARG A 316 16.07 2.55 14.84
N GLU A 317 16.10 3.07 13.62
CA GLU A 317 16.41 4.49 13.37
C GLU A 317 15.28 5.43 13.80
N PHE A 318 14.10 4.88 14.13
CA PHE A 318 12.91 5.64 14.56
C PHE A 318 12.63 5.56 16.07
N ASN A 319 13.62 5.18 16.88
CA ASN A 319 13.52 5.12 18.34
C ASN A 319 13.71 6.48 18.99
#